data_c075de97e872e4f47af26b9f88a13703
#
_entry.id   c075de97e872e4f47af26b9f88a13703
#
_cell.length_a   1.000
_cell.length_b   1.000
_cell.length_c   1.000
_cell.angle_alpha   90.00
_cell.angle_beta   90.00
_cell.angle_gamma   90.00
#
_symmetry.space_group_name_H-M   'P 1'
#
loop_
_entity.id
_entity.type
_entity.pdbx_description
1 polymer ?
#
loop_
_entity_poly.entity_id
_entity_poly.type
_entity_poly.pdbx_seq_one_letter_code
_entity_poly.pdbx_strand_id
1 'polypeptide(L)'
;MALCAVFAAHGFMFASWAVRVPAVKEQAAASPAALGLALLGLSAGAVATMLLAGALCRRFGSPRMTAVSCGLLSVTLALPALARSALALGLLLAVFGAAYGCLNVAMNSVAVDVVAALRRPVMPGFHAAWSFGGLAGASLGGLLASHLSPERHLLLVALACLIVSAVAGHTLLTRAGVLGQAAAGATHDTRAGTPEASARGPAWRRALGTGRTVGLFGLIALCAAYDEGAIGDWGALHLRQDLGAGAGLAAAGYAVFALAEASGRLSGTALLERLGRTPVLILGGLTACAGMLLASLAPDVWLALAGFAATGLGLANLFPVAIARAGLLAGSSGVALTSTLGYSGFLLGPPAIGFLAGEFGLRAGLTTLSFLGLVATTIAYLCRDQPPG
;
A
#
# COMPACT_ATOMS: atom_id res chain seq x y z
N MET A 1 2.02 -19.55 -1.43
CA MET A 1 1.24 -19.64 -0.19
C MET A 1 1.90 -18.86 0.96
N ALA A 2 3.14 -19.17 1.40
CA ALA A 2 3.79 -18.46 2.53
C ALA A 2 3.84 -16.93 2.39
N LEU A 3 4.19 -16.42 1.21
CA LEU A 3 4.23 -14.98 0.97
C LEU A 3 2.84 -14.33 1.03
N CYS A 4 1.79 -15.00 0.52
CA CYS A 4 0.41 -14.52 0.68
C CYS A 4 0.00 -14.42 2.16
N ALA A 5 0.44 -15.38 3.00
CA ALA A 5 0.19 -15.33 4.44
C ALA A 5 0.89 -14.13 5.11
N VAL A 6 2.11 -13.77 4.67
CA VAL A 6 2.81 -12.57 5.15
C VAL A 6 2.04 -11.30 4.75
N PHE A 7 1.60 -11.18 3.48
CA PHE A 7 0.79 -10.04 3.05
C PHE A 7 -0.52 -9.93 3.82
N ALA A 8 -1.24 -11.06 4.01
CA ALA A 8 -2.46 -11.09 4.79
C ALA A 8 -2.22 -10.71 6.27
N ALA A 9 -1.17 -11.24 6.90
CA ALA A 9 -0.80 -10.89 8.27
C ALA A 9 -0.44 -9.40 8.40
N HIS A 10 0.26 -8.81 7.42
CA HIS A 10 0.60 -7.40 7.40
C HIS A 10 -0.66 -6.51 7.37
N GLY A 11 -1.63 -6.82 6.49
CA GLY A 11 -2.91 -6.10 6.45
C GLY A 11 -3.75 -6.31 7.71
N PHE A 12 -3.78 -7.55 8.22
CA PHE A 12 -4.50 -7.92 9.45
C PHE A 12 -3.99 -7.15 10.68
N MET A 13 -2.68 -7.07 10.85
CA MET A 13 -2.04 -6.33 11.95
C MET A 13 -2.35 -4.84 11.87
N PHE A 14 -2.24 -4.25 10.68
CA PHE A 14 -2.53 -2.83 10.49
C PHE A 14 -3.99 -2.48 10.81
N ALA A 15 -4.94 -3.24 10.29
CA ALA A 15 -6.36 -2.99 10.51
C ALA A 15 -6.78 -3.27 11.97
N SER A 16 -6.18 -4.29 12.60
CA SER A 16 -6.40 -4.57 14.04
C SER A 16 -5.92 -3.41 14.91
N TRP A 17 -4.81 -2.76 14.56
CA TRP A 17 -4.38 -1.51 15.20
C TRP A 17 -5.37 -0.38 14.95
N ALA A 18 -5.74 -0.14 13.69
CA ALA A 18 -6.59 1.00 13.30
C ALA A 18 -7.93 1.02 14.06
N VAL A 19 -8.56 -0.13 14.26
CA VAL A 19 -9.81 -0.26 15.02
C VAL A 19 -9.65 0.14 16.50
N ARG A 20 -8.44 0.08 17.05
CA ARG A 20 -8.16 0.42 18.46
C ARG A 20 -7.74 1.86 18.69
N VAL A 21 -7.52 2.64 17.63
CA VAL A 21 -7.11 4.05 17.73
C VAL A 21 -8.03 4.89 18.66
N PRO A 22 -9.39 4.78 18.60
CA PRO A 22 -10.24 5.55 19.50
C PRO A 22 -9.99 5.22 20.98
N ALA A 23 -9.92 3.93 21.33
CA ALA A 23 -9.72 3.50 22.70
C ALA A 23 -8.32 3.86 23.24
N VAL A 24 -7.28 3.76 22.40
CA VAL A 24 -5.91 4.17 22.76
C VAL A 24 -5.82 5.69 22.91
N LYS A 25 -6.54 6.47 22.10
CA LYS A 25 -6.64 7.93 22.26
C LYS A 25 -7.19 8.29 23.63
N GLU A 26 -8.30 7.66 24.06
CA GLU A 26 -8.91 7.88 25.37
C GLU A 26 -7.94 7.49 26.49
N GLN A 27 -7.28 6.33 26.38
CA GLN A 27 -6.31 5.85 27.35
C GLN A 27 -5.09 6.77 27.50
N ALA A 28 -4.62 7.37 26.39
CA ALA A 28 -3.51 8.32 26.38
C ALA A 28 -3.92 9.75 26.76
N ALA A 29 -5.21 9.99 27.05
CA ALA A 29 -5.81 11.30 27.26
C ALA A 29 -5.43 12.33 26.19
N ALA A 30 -5.32 11.87 24.93
CA ALA A 30 -4.84 12.69 23.83
C ALA A 30 -5.96 13.55 23.25
N SER A 31 -5.71 14.86 23.09
CA SER A 31 -6.57 15.73 22.29
C SER A 31 -6.54 15.28 20.80
N PRO A 32 -7.53 15.67 19.98
CA PRO A 32 -7.50 15.34 18.54
C PRO A 32 -6.21 15.76 17.85
N ALA A 33 -5.70 16.95 18.14
CA ALA A 33 -4.45 17.45 17.59
C ALA A 33 -3.23 16.64 18.07
N ALA A 34 -3.17 16.30 19.37
CA ALA A 34 -2.10 15.48 19.93
C ALA A 34 -2.12 14.04 19.36
N LEU A 35 -3.29 13.45 19.11
CA LEU A 35 -3.43 12.18 18.43
C LEU A 35 -2.91 12.27 16.99
N GLY A 36 -3.30 13.32 16.24
CA GLY A 36 -2.79 13.54 14.87
C GLY A 36 -1.27 13.59 14.82
N LEU A 37 -0.64 14.32 15.74
CA LEU A 37 0.83 14.35 15.87
C LEU A 37 1.41 12.97 16.24
N ALA A 38 0.77 12.23 17.13
CA ALA A 38 1.23 10.89 17.50
C ALA A 38 1.14 9.91 16.31
N LEU A 39 0.09 9.97 15.50
CA LEU A 39 -0.08 9.15 14.29
C LEU A 39 0.99 9.44 13.22
N LEU A 40 1.53 10.68 13.17
CA LEU A 40 2.69 10.99 12.34
C LEU A 40 3.92 10.14 12.71
N GLY A 41 4.03 9.69 13.95
CA GLY A 41 5.09 8.78 14.38
C GLY A 41 5.13 7.50 13.55
N LEU A 42 3.95 6.87 13.32
CA LEU A 42 3.85 5.67 12.48
C LEU A 42 4.38 5.93 11.06
N SER A 43 3.92 6.99 10.44
CA SER A 43 4.32 7.36 9.08
C SER A 43 5.81 7.71 9.00
N ALA A 44 6.33 8.47 9.97
CA ALA A 44 7.74 8.84 10.03
C ALA A 44 8.64 7.60 10.20
N GLY A 45 8.29 6.69 11.13
CA GLY A 45 8.99 5.43 11.32
C GLY A 45 8.98 4.55 10.06
N ALA A 46 7.83 4.44 9.39
CA ALA A 46 7.69 3.67 8.17
C ALA A 46 8.55 4.24 7.03
N VAL A 47 8.43 5.53 6.73
CA VAL A 47 9.21 6.19 5.66
C VAL A 47 10.71 6.11 5.93
N ALA A 48 11.16 6.40 7.16
CA ALA A 48 12.57 6.33 7.53
C ALA A 48 13.16 4.94 7.28
N THR A 49 12.44 3.88 7.66
CA THR A 49 12.93 2.50 7.46
C THR A 49 12.77 2.01 6.03
N MET A 50 11.77 2.45 5.27
CA MET A 50 11.63 2.12 3.85
C MET A 50 12.85 2.56 3.05
N LEU A 51 13.41 3.74 3.31
CA LEU A 51 14.64 4.24 2.68
C LEU A 51 15.84 3.32 2.93
N LEU A 52 15.94 2.73 4.13
CA LEU A 52 17.02 1.83 4.53
C LEU A 52 16.77 0.38 4.11
N ALA A 53 15.51 -0.05 4.06
CA ALA A 53 15.11 -1.43 3.86
C ALA A 53 15.62 -2.01 2.54
N GLY A 54 15.69 -1.20 1.47
CA GLY A 54 16.27 -1.62 0.21
C GLY A 54 17.74 -2.03 0.35
N ALA A 55 18.54 -1.29 1.12
CA ALA A 55 19.94 -1.62 1.39
C ALA A 55 20.06 -2.86 2.30
N LEU A 56 19.21 -2.98 3.30
CA LEU A 56 19.14 -4.15 4.19
C LEU A 56 18.77 -5.42 3.41
N CYS A 57 17.81 -5.34 2.50
CA CYS A 57 17.43 -6.46 1.63
C CYS A 57 18.59 -6.90 0.72
N ARG A 58 19.35 -5.95 0.18
CA ARG A 58 20.55 -6.30 -0.62
C ARG A 58 21.64 -6.97 0.23
N ARG A 59 21.84 -6.53 1.47
CA ARG A 59 22.90 -7.04 2.35
C ARG A 59 22.55 -8.39 2.97
N PHE A 60 21.31 -8.58 3.42
CA PHE A 60 20.89 -9.76 4.21
C PHE A 60 19.98 -10.71 3.44
N GLY A 61 19.49 -10.31 2.26
CA GLY A 61 18.50 -11.03 1.44
C GLY A 61 17.06 -10.70 1.82
N SER A 62 16.23 -10.47 0.81
CA SER A 62 14.80 -10.13 1.00
C SER A 62 14.02 -11.17 1.79
N PRO A 63 14.20 -12.50 1.63
CA PRO A 63 13.48 -13.50 2.43
C PRO A 63 13.78 -13.42 3.92
N ARG A 64 15.06 -13.20 4.30
CA ARG A 64 15.46 -13.04 5.71
C ARG A 64 14.88 -11.77 6.31
N MET A 65 14.98 -10.66 5.57
CA MET A 65 14.41 -9.39 6.00
C MET A 65 12.90 -9.48 6.16
N THR A 66 12.18 -10.19 5.27
CA THR A 66 10.75 -10.45 5.40
C THR A 66 10.41 -11.22 6.68
N ALA A 67 11.13 -12.31 6.95
CA ALA A 67 10.88 -13.12 8.15
C ALA A 67 11.13 -12.32 9.44
N VAL A 68 12.27 -11.62 9.53
CA VAL A 68 12.65 -10.82 10.70
C VAL A 68 11.69 -9.64 10.90
N SER A 69 11.40 -8.87 9.86
CA SER A 69 10.53 -7.69 10.00
C SER A 69 9.06 -8.06 10.23
N CYS A 70 8.59 -9.23 9.75
CA CYS A 70 7.26 -9.73 10.08
C CYS A 70 7.15 -10.09 11.57
N GLY A 71 8.17 -10.76 12.12
CA GLY A 71 8.28 -11.01 13.56
C GLY A 71 8.35 -9.72 14.38
N LEU A 72 9.18 -8.77 13.98
CA LEU A 72 9.28 -7.46 14.64
C LEU A 72 7.95 -6.70 14.61
N LEU A 73 7.25 -6.69 13.48
CA LEU A 73 5.94 -6.04 13.37
C LEU A 73 4.93 -6.71 14.31
N SER A 74 4.95 -8.04 14.39
CA SER A 74 4.08 -8.77 15.33
C SER A 74 4.34 -8.38 16.77
N VAL A 75 5.60 -8.29 17.19
CA VAL A 75 5.97 -7.91 18.57
C VAL A 75 5.62 -6.44 18.86
N THR A 76 5.90 -5.54 17.91
CA THR A 76 5.68 -4.10 18.11
C THR A 76 4.22 -3.69 18.04
N LEU A 77 3.32 -4.55 17.52
CA LEU A 77 1.89 -4.27 17.38
C LEU A 77 1.20 -3.93 18.72
N ALA A 78 1.61 -4.58 19.81
CA ALA A 78 1.00 -4.35 21.11
C ALA A 78 1.53 -3.07 21.81
N LEU A 79 2.67 -2.54 21.38
CA LEU A 79 3.32 -1.40 22.05
C LEU A 79 2.45 -0.13 22.12
N PRO A 80 1.76 0.32 21.05
CA PRO A 80 0.94 1.52 21.10
C PRO A 80 -0.18 1.46 22.16
N ALA A 81 -0.72 0.27 22.45
CA ALA A 81 -1.73 0.10 23.49
C ALA A 81 -1.19 0.28 24.92
N LEU A 82 0.12 0.30 25.12
CA LEU A 82 0.76 0.56 26.42
C LEU A 82 0.93 2.08 26.69
N ALA A 83 0.68 2.93 25.69
CA ALA A 83 0.87 4.37 25.82
C ALA A 83 -0.09 4.99 26.86
N ARG A 84 0.46 5.85 27.72
CA ARG A 84 -0.30 6.62 28.74
C ARG A 84 -0.21 8.14 28.50
N SER A 85 0.41 8.55 27.38
CA SER A 85 0.48 9.95 26.94
C SER A 85 0.59 10.00 25.41
N ALA A 86 0.23 11.15 24.83
CA ALA A 86 0.35 11.36 23.38
C ALA A 86 1.79 11.24 22.87
N LEU A 87 2.77 11.73 23.65
CA LEU A 87 4.19 11.59 23.28
C LEU A 87 4.64 10.13 23.29
N ALA A 88 4.33 9.38 24.35
CA ALA A 88 4.62 7.96 24.40
C ALA A 88 3.97 7.20 23.25
N LEU A 89 2.70 7.53 22.93
CA LEU A 89 1.99 6.96 21.79
C LEU A 89 2.74 7.22 20.47
N GLY A 90 3.18 8.46 20.22
CA GLY A 90 3.92 8.82 19.01
C GLY A 90 5.25 8.06 18.87
N LEU A 91 6.01 7.93 19.97
CA LEU A 91 7.27 7.19 19.98
C LEU A 91 7.06 5.68 19.75
N LEU A 92 6.07 5.08 20.39
CA LEU A 92 5.73 3.66 20.20
C LEU A 92 5.19 3.38 18.81
N LEU A 93 4.40 4.31 18.25
CA LEU A 93 3.96 4.25 16.87
C LEU A 93 5.11 4.40 15.87
N ALA A 94 6.15 5.19 16.18
CA ALA A 94 7.34 5.26 15.33
C ALA A 94 8.08 3.92 15.27
N VAL A 95 8.18 3.20 16.39
CA VAL A 95 8.75 1.85 16.43
C VAL A 95 7.91 0.84 15.65
N PHE A 96 6.58 0.86 15.83
CA PHE A 96 5.66 0.03 15.06
C PHE A 96 5.72 0.36 13.57
N GLY A 97 5.72 1.64 13.21
CA GLY A 97 5.87 2.12 11.84
C GLY A 97 7.19 1.70 11.20
N ALA A 98 8.28 1.73 11.96
CA ALA A 98 9.59 1.26 11.49
C ALA A 98 9.56 -0.22 11.08
N ALA A 99 8.98 -1.09 11.90
CA ALA A 99 8.80 -2.50 11.57
C ALA A 99 7.87 -2.68 10.36
N TYR A 100 6.77 -1.90 10.30
CA TYR A 100 5.79 -1.89 9.20
C TYR A 100 6.46 -1.53 7.86
N GLY A 101 7.21 -0.44 7.82
CA GLY A 101 7.89 0.02 6.61
C GLY A 101 8.97 -0.95 6.13
N CYS A 102 9.74 -1.51 7.06
CA CYS A 102 10.75 -2.52 6.73
C CYS A 102 10.11 -3.78 6.11
N LEU A 103 9.03 -4.30 6.72
CA LEU A 103 8.30 -5.45 6.19
C LEU A 103 7.70 -5.15 4.81
N ASN A 104 7.12 -3.96 4.64
CA ASN A 104 6.53 -3.57 3.36
C ASN A 104 7.55 -3.69 2.21
N VAL A 105 8.73 -3.11 2.36
CA VAL A 105 9.78 -3.20 1.32
C VAL A 105 10.29 -4.62 1.15
N ALA A 106 10.51 -5.35 2.24
CA ALA A 106 11.08 -6.69 2.20
C ALA A 106 10.13 -7.69 1.52
N MET A 107 8.85 -7.73 1.92
CA MET A 107 7.87 -8.66 1.33
C MET A 107 7.58 -8.35 -0.14
N ASN A 108 7.52 -7.06 -0.52
CA ASN A 108 7.37 -6.67 -1.91
C ASN A 108 8.60 -7.02 -2.76
N SER A 109 9.82 -6.95 -2.19
CA SER A 109 11.02 -7.41 -2.87
C SER A 109 10.98 -8.91 -3.15
N VAL A 110 10.55 -9.74 -2.18
CA VAL A 110 10.33 -11.18 -2.41
C VAL A 110 9.22 -11.40 -3.45
N ALA A 111 8.17 -10.60 -3.44
CA ALA A 111 7.08 -10.70 -4.42
C ALA A 111 7.58 -10.42 -5.84
N VAL A 112 8.48 -9.45 -6.03
CA VAL A 112 9.15 -9.18 -7.32
C VAL A 112 9.95 -10.40 -7.79
N ASP A 113 10.71 -11.04 -6.89
CA ASP A 113 11.47 -12.26 -7.23
C ASP A 113 10.53 -13.40 -7.65
N VAL A 114 9.37 -13.54 -6.99
CA VAL A 114 8.34 -14.53 -7.37
C VAL A 114 7.70 -14.20 -8.72
N VAL A 115 7.40 -12.92 -9.00
CA VAL A 115 6.88 -12.47 -10.31
C VAL A 115 7.89 -12.84 -11.42
N ALA A 116 9.17 -12.57 -11.21
CA ALA A 116 10.23 -12.90 -12.15
C ALA A 116 10.36 -14.42 -12.37
N ALA A 117 10.39 -15.20 -11.29
CA ALA A 117 10.52 -16.67 -11.35
C ALA A 117 9.32 -17.34 -12.03
N LEU A 118 8.08 -16.85 -11.78
CA LEU A 118 6.86 -17.39 -12.38
C LEU A 118 6.62 -16.88 -13.81
N ARG A 119 7.30 -15.82 -14.23
CA ARG A 119 7.03 -15.08 -15.49
C ARG A 119 5.54 -14.70 -15.65
N ARG A 120 4.86 -14.42 -14.53
CA ARG A 120 3.43 -14.06 -14.47
C ARG A 120 3.22 -12.84 -13.57
N PRO A 121 2.32 -11.93 -13.92
CA PRO A 121 2.07 -10.70 -13.17
C PRO A 121 1.21 -10.95 -11.91
N VAL A 122 1.71 -11.74 -10.96
CA VAL A 122 0.96 -12.16 -9.76
C VAL A 122 0.99 -11.15 -8.61
N MET A 123 1.65 -10.00 -8.78
CA MET A 123 1.73 -8.94 -7.75
C MET A 123 0.35 -8.50 -7.22
N PRO A 124 -0.69 -8.26 -8.07
CA PRO A 124 -2.02 -7.88 -7.57
C PRO A 124 -2.61 -8.91 -6.61
N GLY A 125 -2.34 -10.21 -6.81
CA GLY A 125 -2.81 -11.27 -5.92
C GLY A 125 -2.22 -11.19 -4.50
N PHE A 126 -0.97 -10.77 -4.35
CA PHE A 126 -0.37 -10.51 -3.03
C PHE A 126 -1.04 -9.31 -2.34
N HIS A 127 -1.30 -8.23 -3.07
CA HIS A 127 -2.01 -7.07 -2.53
C HIS A 127 -3.48 -7.37 -2.22
N ALA A 128 -4.14 -8.27 -2.98
CA ALA A 128 -5.45 -8.80 -2.61
C ALA A 128 -5.41 -9.54 -1.26
N ALA A 129 -4.40 -10.39 -1.05
CA ALA A 129 -4.21 -11.06 0.24
C ALA A 129 -4.05 -10.05 1.39
N TRP A 130 -3.31 -8.95 1.17
CA TRP A 130 -3.21 -7.84 2.12
C TRP A 130 -4.57 -7.21 2.43
N SER A 131 -5.38 -6.92 1.41
CA SER A 131 -6.72 -6.33 1.57
C SER A 131 -7.67 -7.26 2.35
N PHE A 132 -7.66 -8.56 2.07
CA PHE A 132 -8.45 -9.54 2.82
C PHE A 132 -7.98 -9.69 4.26
N GLY A 133 -6.67 -9.64 4.48
CA GLY A 133 -6.10 -9.59 5.83
C GLY A 133 -6.61 -8.36 6.59
N GLY A 134 -6.57 -7.19 5.95
CA GLY A 134 -7.10 -5.94 6.51
C GLY A 134 -8.60 -6.03 6.84
N LEU A 135 -9.40 -6.56 5.93
CA LEU A 135 -10.84 -6.77 6.17
C LEU A 135 -11.08 -7.72 7.36
N ALA A 136 -10.35 -8.82 7.43
CA ALA A 136 -10.46 -9.76 8.55
C ALA A 136 -10.04 -9.12 9.88
N GLY A 137 -8.94 -8.34 9.88
CA GLY A 137 -8.45 -7.62 11.07
C GLY A 137 -9.44 -6.56 11.56
N ALA A 138 -10.00 -5.77 10.65
CA ALA A 138 -11.01 -4.78 10.99
C ALA A 138 -12.31 -5.43 11.52
N SER A 139 -12.79 -6.48 10.87
CA SER A 139 -14.01 -7.19 11.26
C SER A 139 -13.87 -7.85 12.63
N LEU A 140 -12.81 -8.63 12.82
CA LEU A 140 -12.55 -9.30 14.11
C LEU A 140 -12.28 -8.27 15.20
N GLY A 141 -11.49 -7.24 14.91
CA GLY A 141 -11.20 -6.16 15.84
C GLY A 141 -12.45 -5.40 16.28
N GLY A 142 -13.38 -5.13 15.36
CA GLY A 142 -14.67 -4.50 15.64
C GLY A 142 -15.55 -5.37 16.55
N LEU A 143 -15.66 -6.67 16.23
CA LEU A 143 -16.43 -7.62 17.04
C LEU A 143 -15.87 -7.77 18.47
N LEU A 144 -14.54 -7.72 18.63
CA LEU A 144 -13.87 -7.87 19.93
C LEU A 144 -13.73 -6.55 20.69
N ALA A 145 -14.09 -5.40 20.07
CA ALA A 145 -13.88 -4.08 20.66
C ALA A 145 -14.61 -3.87 21.99
N SER A 146 -15.82 -4.42 22.11
CA SER A 146 -16.64 -4.35 23.33
C SER A 146 -16.27 -5.37 24.40
N HIS A 147 -15.49 -6.42 24.07
CA HIS A 147 -15.21 -7.54 24.95
C HIS A 147 -13.78 -7.57 25.49
N LEU A 148 -12.83 -6.95 24.78
CA LEU A 148 -11.42 -6.97 25.14
C LEU A 148 -10.84 -5.55 25.22
N SER A 149 -9.96 -5.34 26.21
CA SER A 149 -9.16 -4.10 26.23
C SER A 149 -8.23 -4.02 25.02
N PRO A 150 -7.80 -2.81 24.61
CA PRO A 150 -6.86 -2.64 23.50
C PRO A 150 -5.59 -3.48 23.65
N GLU A 151 -5.02 -3.52 24.86
CA GLU A 151 -3.80 -4.28 25.16
C GLU A 151 -4.01 -5.79 24.92
N ARG A 152 -5.09 -6.37 25.48
CA ARG A 152 -5.39 -7.80 25.34
C ARG A 152 -5.66 -8.17 23.89
N HIS A 153 -6.45 -7.38 23.18
CA HIS A 153 -6.75 -7.63 21.78
C HIS A 153 -5.46 -7.59 20.93
N LEU A 154 -4.66 -6.52 21.01
CA LEU A 154 -3.46 -6.39 20.19
C LEU A 154 -2.38 -7.41 20.58
N LEU A 155 -2.31 -7.82 21.86
CA LEU A 155 -1.41 -8.90 22.29
C LEU A 155 -1.82 -10.25 21.68
N LEU A 156 -3.11 -10.59 21.67
CA LEU A 156 -3.59 -11.83 21.05
C LEU A 156 -3.32 -11.85 19.55
N VAL A 157 -3.56 -10.74 18.86
CA VAL A 157 -3.22 -10.57 17.44
C VAL A 157 -1.71 -10.71 17.22
N ALA A 158 -0.90 -10.08 18.07
CA ALA A 158 0.55 -10.16 18.01
C ALA A 158 1.05 -11.61 18.13
N LEU A 159 0.55 -12.37 19.09
CA LEU A 159 0.88 -13.79 19.29
C LEU A 159 0.46 -14.65 18.11
N ALA A 160 -0.76 -14.47 17.59
CA ALA A 160 -1.25 -15.21 16.42
C ALA A 160 -0.39 -14.89 15.17
N CYS A 161 -0.08 -13.61 14.93
CA CYS A 161 0.74 -13.18 13.80
C CYS A 161 2.21 -13.62 13.97
N LEU A 162 2.72 -13.73 15.19
CA LEU A 162 4.07 -14.24 15.44
C LEU A 162 4.19 -15.72 15.03
N ILE A 163 3.16 -16.53 15.29
CA ILE A 163 3.09 -17.91 14.81
C ILE A 163 3.09 -17.95 13.28
N VAL A 164 2.25 -17.12 12.64
CA VAL A 164 2.20 -17.01 11.16
C VAL A 164 3.58 -16.57 10.62
N SER A 165 4.23 -15.61 11.29
CA SER A 165 5.56 -15.12 10.92
C SER A 165 6.61 -16.21 11.01
N ALA A 166 6.58 -17.03 12.06
CA ALA A 166 7.52 -18.15 12.25
C ALA A 166 7.34 -19.21 11.15
N VAL A 167 6.11 -19.64 10.90
CA VAL A 167 5.81 -20.69 9.89
C VAL A 167 6.09 -20.18 8.47
N ALA A 168 5.59 -18.99 8.13
CA ALA A 168 5.81 -18.39 6.80
C ALA A 168 7.28 -18.03 6.59
N GLY A 169 7.93 -17.46 7.61
CA GLY A 169 9.36 -17.13 7.59
C GLY A 169 10.23 -18.35 7.39
N HIS A 170 10.00 -19.43 8.14
CA HIS A 170 10.72 -20.70 7.94
C HIS A 170 10.56 -21.21 6.50
N THR A 171 9.32 -21.21 5.98
CA THR A 171 9.03 -21.65 4.59
C THR A 171 9.72 -20.77 3.55
N LEU A 172 9.78 -19.46 3.76
CA LEU A 172 10.47 -18.53 2.85
C LEU A 172 11.98 -18.76 2.89
N LEU A 173 12.56 -18.99 4.08
CA LEU A 173 13.99 -19.21 4.23
C LEU A 173 14.46 -20.54 3.62
N THR A 174 13.69 -21.61 3.82
CA THR A 174 14.03 -22.93 3.23
C THR A 174 13.92 -22.96 1.71
N ARG A 175 13.08 -22.11 1.12
CA ARG A 175 12.89 -22.01 -0.34
C ARG A 175 13.66 -20.86 -0.98
N ALA A 176 14.36 -20.04 -0.21
CA ALA A 176 15.07 -18.87 -0.70
C ALA A 176 16.10 -19.19 -1.79
N GLY A 177 16.84 -20.29 -1.65
CA GLY A 177 17.83 -20.74 -2.65
C GLY A 177 17.20 -21.07 -4.01
N VAL A 178 16.06 -21.77 -3.99
CA VAL A 178 15.33 -22.14 -5.22
C VAL A 178 14.74 -20.90 -5.91
N LEU A 179 14.18 -19.97 -5.15
CA LEU A 179 13.62 -18.71 -5.67
C LEU A 179 14.73 -17.83 -6.28
N GLY A 180 15.89 -17.72 -5.62
CA GLY A 180 17.01 -16.94 -6.11
C GLY A 180 17.60 -17.50 -7.40
N GLN A 181 17.73 -18.81 -7.52
CA GLN A 181 18.21 -19.47 -8.75
C GLN A 181 17.19 -19.33 -9.91
N ALA A 182 15.90 -19.51 -9.62
CA ALA A 182 14.84 -19.35 -10.63
C ALA A 182 14.75 -17.90 -11.13
N ALA A 183 14.85 -16.91 -10.25
CA ALA A 183 14.86 -15.50 -10.61
C ALA A 183 16.12 -15.12 -11.42
N ALA A 184 17.30 -15.64 -11.04
CA ALA A 184 18.56 -15.42 -11.77
C ALA A 184 18.53 -16.07 -13.16
N GLY A 185 17.98 -17.28 -13.28
CA GLY A 185 17.78 -17.96 -14.57
C GLY A 185 16.84 -17.17 -15.50
N ALA A 186 15.74 -16.65 -14.97
CA ALA A 186 14.79 -15.84 -15.74
C ALA A 186 15.42 -14.55 -16.29
N THR A 187 16.28 -13.89 -15.50
CA THR A 187 17.02 -12.69 -15.95
C THR A 187 18.15 -12.98 -16.94
N HIS A 188 18.74 -14.18 -16.88
CA HIS A 188 19.78 -14.61 -17.83
C HIS A 188 19.19 -14.93 -19.21
N ASP A 189 18.03 -15.61 -19.25
CA ASP A 189 17.32 -15.93 -20.50
C ASP A 189 16.83 -14.67 -21.25
N THR A 190 16.35 -13.65 -20.52
CA THR A 190 15.94 -12.38 -21.13
C THR A 190 17.12 -11.59 -21.67
N ARG A 191 18.34 -11.75 -21.10
CA ARG A 191 19.57 -11.14 -21.63
C ARG A 191 20.14 -11.88 -22.81
N ALA A 192 19.99 -13.19 -22.88
CA ALA A 192 20.48 -14.02 -23.98
C ALA A 192 19.67 -13.84 -25.28
N GLY A 193 18.40 -13.44 -25.20
CA GLY A 193 17.50 -13.20 -26.33
C GLY A 193 17.55 -11.80 -26.94
N THR A 194 18.23 -10.84 -26.30
CA THR A 194 18.42 -9.48 -26.86
C THR A 194 19.79 -9.41 -27.54
N PRO A 195 19.85 -9.13 -28.88
CA PRO A 195 21.12 -8.89 -29.53
C PRO A 195 21.87 -7.75 -28.81
N GLU A 196 23.15 -7.94 -28.50
CA GLU A 196 24.04 -6.94 -27.89
C GLU A 196 24.13 -5.61 -28.68
N ALA A 197 23.46 -5.51 -29.81
CA ALA A 197 23.51 -4.37 -30.72
C ALA A 197 22.81 -3.11 -30.22
N SER A 198 21.94 -3.13 -29.19
CA SER A 198 21.23 -1.94 -28.73
C SER A 198 21.81 -1.27 -27.47
N ALA A 199 22.94 -1.78 -26.95
CA ALA A 199 23.59 -1.27 -25.73
C ALA A 199 24.54 -0.07 -25.99
N ARG A 200 24.32 0.74 -27.04
CA ARG A 200 25.19 1.86 -27.43
C ARG A 200 24.93 3.13 -26.63
N GLY A 201 25.19 3.12 -25.33
CA GLY A 201 25.16 4.34 -24.51
C GLY A 201 25.98 4.21 -23.24
N PRO A 202 26.57 5.32 -22.74
CA PRO A 202 27.38 5.28 -21.52
C PRO A 202 26.56 4.82 -20.32
N ALA A 203 27.18 4.04 -19.42
CA ALA A 203 26.52 3.42 -18.27
C ALA A 203 25.75 4.41 -17.37
N TRP A 204 26.25 5.65 -17.21
CA TRP A 204 25.60 6.68 -16.43
C TRP A 204 24.26 7.14 -17.04
N ARG A 205 24.14 7.23 -18.39
CA ARG A 205 22.85 7.55 -19.05
C ARG A 205 21.81 6.47 -18.83
N ARG A 206 22.22 5.20 -18.83
CA ARG A 206 21.32 4.07 -18.51
C ARG A 206 20.89 4.11 -17.05
N ALA A 207 21.81 4.38 -16.13
CA ALA A 207 21.50 4.53 -14.71
C ALA A 207 20.51 5.69 -14.44
N LEU A 208 20.71 6.84 -15.10
CA LEU A 208 19.78 7.98 -15.01
C LEU A 208 18.40 7.66 -15.62
N GLY A 209 18.37 6.95 -16.75
CA GLY A 209 17.12 6.50 -17.38
C GLY A 209 16.34 5.56 -16.50
N THR A 210 17.01 4.57 -15.88
CA THR A 210 16.39 3.64 -14.93
C THR A 210 15.88 4.38 -13.70
N GLY A 211 16.67 5.27 -13.11
CA GLY A 211 16.27 6.06 -11.95
C GLY A 211 15.04 6.94 -12.24
N ARG A 212 15.01 7.60 -13.40
CA ARG A 212 13.85 8.38 -13.85
C ARG A 212 12.60 7.51 -13.97
N THR A 213 12.73 6.34 -14.59
CA THR A 213 11.60 5.42 -14.76
C THR A 213 11.07 4.92 -13.43
N VAL A 214 11.94 4.51 -12.51
CA VAL A 214 11.55 4.09 -11.16
C VAL A 214 10.84 5.24 -10.44
N GLY A 215 11.34 6.47 -10.55
CA GLY A 215 10.69 7.67 -10.00
C GLY A 215 9.28 7.90 -10.57
N LEU A 216 9.09 7.70 -11.89
CA LEU A 216 7.78 7.83 -12.54
C LEU A 216 6.79 6.77 -12.03
N PHE A 217 7.22 5.52 -11.85
CA PHE A 217 6.38 4.49 -11.22
C PHE A 217 6.12 4.80 -9.74
N GLY A 218 7.09 5.40 -9.04
CA GLY A 218 6.90 5.91 -7.70
C GLY A 218 5.82 7.00 -7.62
N LEU A 219 5.75 7.89 -8.62
CA LEU A 219 4.68 8.89 -8.71
C LEU A 219 3.31 8.25 -8.99
N ILE A 220 3.21 7.19 -9.81
CA ILE A 220 1.96 6.43 -9.96
C ILE A 220 1.53 5.85 -8.61
N ALA A 221 2.47 5.27 -7.86
CA ALA A 221 2.19 4.72 -6.53
C ALA A 221 1.76 5.81 -5.53
N LEU A 222 2.38 7.01 -5.59
CA LEU A 222 2.00 8.17 -4.78
C LEU A 222 0.58 8.62 -5.11
N CYS A 223 0.22 8.78 -6.39
CA CYS A 223 -1.13 9.17 -6.79
C CYS A 223 -2.18 8.19 -6.26
N ALA A 224 -1.94 6.87 -6.43
CA ALA A 224 -2.87 5.85 -5.96
C ALA A 224 -3.05 5.88 -4.43
N ALA A 225 -1.95 5.95 -3.68
CA ALA A 225 -1.98 5.96 -2.23
C ALA A 225 -2.54 7.27 -1.64
N TYR A 226 -2.33 8.39 -2.33
CA TYR A 226 -2.93 9.67 -1.96
C TYR A 226 -4.45 9.61 -2.07
N ASP A 227 -4.98 9.10 -3.20
CA ASP A 227 -6.42 8.95 -3.42
C ASP A 227 -7.05 7.99 -2.40
N GLU A 228 -6.43 6.82 -2.16
CA GLU A 228 -6.88 5.83 -1.18
C GLU A 228 -6.97 6.45 0.23
N GLY A 229 -5.91 7.16 0.66
CA GLY A 229 -5.86 7.83 1.96
C GLY A 229 -6.90 8.94 2.09
N ALA A 230 -7.03 9.78 1.06
CA ALA A 230 -7.98 10.89 1.07
C ALA A 230 -9.44 10.40 1.11
N ILE A 231 -9.80 9.35 0.38
CA ILE A 231 -11.13 8.74 0.44
C ILE A 231 -11.37 8.14 1.84
N GLY A 232 -10.36 7.49 2.42
CA GLY A 232 -10.45 6.94 3.78
C GLY A 232 -10.79 7.99 4.84
N ASP A 233 -10.17 9.15 4.76
CA ASP A 233 -10.32 10.21 5.76
C ASP A 233 -11.49 11.15 5.48
N TRP A 234 -11.76 11.47 4.22
CA TRP A 234 -12.72 12.50 3.84
C TRP A 234 -14.00 11.98 3.17
N GLY A 235 -14.00 10.76 2.68
CA GLY A 235 -15.16 10.21 1.94
C GLY A 235 -16.43 10.15 2.79
N ALA A 236 -16.34 9.67 4.04
CA ALA A 236 -17.49 9.63 4.95
C ALA A 236 -17.99 11.04 5.32
N LEU A 237 -17.06 12.00 5.45
CA LEU A 237 -17.41 13.39 5.74
C LEU A 237 -18.17 14.04 4.59
N HIS A 238 -17.73 13.81 3.34
CA HIS A 238 -18.42 14.24 2.13
C HIS A 238 -19.84 13.69 2.05
N LEU A 239 -20.03 12.39 2.26
CA LEU A 239 -21.36 11.78 2.25
C LEU A 239 -22.28 12.40 3.31
N ARG A 240 -21.75 12.75 4.49
CA ARG A 240 -22.54 13.34 5.57
C ARG A 240 -22.82 14.82 5.37
N GLN A 241 -21.80 15.63 5.06
CA GLN A 241 -21.91 17.09 5.05
C GLN A 241 -22.48 17.62 3.75
N ASP A 242 -22.04 17.07 2.61
CA ASP A 242 -22.42 17.56 1.30
C ASP A 242 -23.68 16.88 0.74
N LEU A 243 -23.95 15.63 1.17
CA LEU A 243 -25.07 14.80 0.63
C LEU A 243 -26.09 14.40 1.69
N GLY A 244 -25.90 14.80 2.98
CA GLY A 244 -26.86 14.54 4.05
C GLY A 244 -27.03 13.07 4.45
N ALA A 245 -26.05 12.22 4.17
CA ALA A 245 -26.12 10.79 4.49
C ALA A 245 -26.17 10.53 6.00
N GLY A 246 -26.98 9.57 6.44
CA GLY A 246 -26.93 9.07 7.80
C GLY A 246 -25.59 8.40 8.11
N ALA A 247 -25.24 8.30 9.41
CA ALA A 247 -23.92 7.81 9.85
C ALA A 247 -23.54 6.42 9.29
N GLY A 248 -24.49 5.49 9.23
CA GLY A 248 -24.27 4.15 8.68
C GLY A 248 -23.95 4.16 7.19
N LEU A 249 -24.69 4.95 6.40
CA LEU A 249 -24.49 5.05 4.95
C LEU A 249 -23.18 5.81 4.63
N ALA A 250 -22.81 6.80 5.43
CA ALA A 250 -21.54 7.50 5.30
C ALA A 250 -20.34 6.55 5.55
N ALA A 251 -20.43 5.71 6.58
CA ALA A 251 -19.40 4.68 6.84
C ALA A 251 -19.31 3.64 5.72
N ALA A 252 -20.41 3.34 5.01
CA ALA A 252 -20.42 2.44 3.86
C ALA A 252 -19.57 2.97 2.68
N GLY A 253 -19.32 4.28 2.58
CA GLY A 253 -18.54 4.88 1.51
C GLY A 253 -17.16 4.26 1.36
N TYR A 254 -16.39 4.22 2.44
CA TYR A 254 -15.08 3.58 2.41
C TYR A 254 -15.16 2.06 2.22
N ALA A 255 -16.17 1.40 2.81
CA ALA A 255 -16.36 -0.04 2.64
C ALA A 255 -16.61 -0.42 1.18
N VAL A 256 -17.44 0.34 0.46
CA VAL A 256 -17.70 0.15 -0.98
C VAL A 256 -16.43 0.35 -1.80
N PHE A 257 -15.68 1.43 -1.53
CA PHE A 257 -14.39 1.69 -2.16
C PHE A 257 -13.41 0.51 -1.94
N ALA A 258 -13.20 0.11 -0.68
CA ALA A 258 -12.24 -0.93 -0.32
C ALA A 258 -12.63 -2.31 -0.89
N LEU A 259 -13.94 -2.63 -0.93
CA LEU A 259 -14.43 -3.87 -1.54
C LEU A 259 -14.20 -3.87 -3.07
N ALA A 260 -14.47 -2.75 -3.73
CA ALA A 260 -14.23 -2.59 -5.16
C ALA A 260 -12.74 -2.70 -5.48
N GLU A 261 -11.88 -2.07 -4.68
CA GLU A 261 -10.44 -2.15 -4.82
C GLU A 261 -9.91 -3.58 -4.61
N ALA A 262 -10.35 -4.28 -3.58
CA ALA A 262 -9.99 -5.68 -3.35
C ALA A 262 -10.42 -6.58 -4.51
N SER A 263 -11.63 -6.36 -5.06
CA SER A 263 -12.15 -7.09 -6.22
C SER A 263 -11.33 -6.82 -7.48
N GLY A 264 -10.93 -5.56 -7.70
CA GLY A 264 -10.03 -5.16 -8.78
C GLY A 264 -8.64 -5.80 -8.66
N ARG A 265 -8.09 -5.92 -7.45
CA ARG A 265 -6.81 -6.61 -7.18
C ARG A 265 -6.91 -8.11 -7.48
N LEU A 266 -8.02 -8.77 -7.15
CA LEU A 266 -8.24 -10.19 -7.50
C LEU A 266 -8.23 -10.44 -8.99
N SER A 267 -8.85 -9.55 -9.78
CA SER A 267 -8.88 -9.64 -11.23
C SER A 267 -7.58 -9.18 -11.91
N GLY A 268 -6.69 -8.54 -11.16
CA GLY A 268 -5.51 -7.84 -11.69
C GLY A 268 -4.57 -8.72 -12.49
N THR A 269 -4.27 -9.94 -12.02
CA THR A 269 -3.43 -10.89 -12.76
C THR A 269 -4.03 -11.21 -14.14
N ALA A 270 -5.32 -11.54 -14.20
CA ALA A 270 -5.99 -11.87 -15.46
C ALA A 270 -6.06 -10.64 -16.40
N LEU A 271 -6.29 -9.44 -15.85
CA LEU A 271 -6.26 -8.20 -16.64
C LEU A 271 -4.88 -7.93 -17.23
N LEU A 272 -3.82 -8.10 -16.43
CA LEU A 272 -2.43 -7.90 -16.88
C LEU A 272 -2.00 -8.92 -17.93
N GLU A 273 -2.44 -10.19 -17.80
CA GLU A 273 -2.17 -11.24 -18.78
C GLU A 273 -2.90 -11.00 -20.11
N ARG A 274 -4.13 -10.47 -20.08
CA ARG A 274 -4.96 -10.26 -21.28
C ARG A 274 -4.68 -8.93 -21.99
N LEU A 275 -4.54 -7.85 -21.22
CA LEU A 275 -4.46 -6.49 -21.76
C LEU A 275 -3.01 -5.96 -21.77
N GLY A 276 -2.15 -6.54 -20.93
CA GLY A 276 -0.82 -6.00 -20.69
C GLY A 276 -0.81 -4.85 -19.69
N ARG A 277 0.41 -4.46 -19.29
CA ARG A 277 0.64 -3.46 -18.24
C ARG A 277 0.08 -2.07 -18.57
N THR A 278 0.42 -1.54 -19.74
CA THR A 278 0.12 -0.15 -20.10
C THR A 278 -1.38 0.13 -20.18
N PRO A 279 -2.20 -0.69 -20.88
CA PRO A 279 -3.64 -0.52 -20.86
C PRO A 279 -4.26 -0.62 -19.45
N VAL A 280 -3.78 -1.54 -18.61
CA VAL A 280 -4.28 -1.69 -17.24
C VAL A 280 -4.04 -0.43 -16.43
N LEU A 281 -2.84 0.19 -16.52
CA LEU A 281 -2.54 1.44 -15.82
C LEU A 281 -3.33 2.62 -16.37
N ILE A 282 -3.46 2.73 -17.70
CA ILE A 282 -4.20 3.83 -18.35
C ILE A 282 -5.68 3.73 -18.01
N LEU A 283 -6.31 2.57 -18.24
CA LEU A 283 -7.71 2.36 -17.94
C LEU A 283 -8.00 2.50 -16.44
N GLY A 284 -7.09 1.99 -15.60
CA GLY A 284 -7.19 2.16 -14.15
C GLY A 284 -7.20 3.63 -13.74
N GLY A 285 -6.24 4.42 -14.21
CA GLY A 285 -6.17 5.85 -13.91
C GLY A 285 -7.35 6.65 -14.44
N LEU A 286 -7.82 6.35 -15.67
CA LEU A 286 -9.02 6.98 -16.23
C LEU A 286 -10.29 6.60 -15.46
N THR A 287 -10.41 5.34 -15.05
CA THR A 287 -11.55 4.88 -14.23
C THR A 287 -11.52 5.54 -12.84
N ALA A 288 -10.36 5.67 -12.22
CA ALA A 288 -10.21 6.38 -10.95
C ALA A 288 -10.57 7.86 -11.09
N CYS A 289 -10.09 8.53 -12.15
CA CYS A 289 -10.44 9.92 -12.47
C CYS A 289 -11.96 10.10 -12.62
N ALA A 290 -12.58 9.30 -13.48
CA ALA A 290 -14.03 9.38 -13.75
C ALA A 290 -14.85 9.04 -12.50
N GLY A 291 -14.43 8.02 -11.74
CA GLY A 291 -15.06 7.62 -10.49
C GLY A 291 -15.00 8.74 -9.44
N MET A 292 -13.84 9.39 -9.29
CA MET A 292 -13.68 10.46 -8.33
C MET A 292 -14.44 11.74 -8.72
N LEU A 293 -14.49 12.08 -10.02
CA LEU A 293 -15.36 13.15 -10.52
C LEU A 293 -16.83 12.83 -10.23
N LEU A 294 -17.27 11.60 -10.52
CA LEU A 294 -18.62 11.16 -10.23
C LEU A 294 -18.92 11.27 -8.74
N ALA A 295 -18.03 10.80 -7.86
CA ALA A 295 -18.23 10.83 -6.43
C ALA A 295 -18.30 12.26 -5.87
N SER A 296 -17.33 13.11 -6.22
CA SER A 296 -17.23 14.47 -5.67
C SER A 296 -18.33 15.41 -6.17
N LEU A 297 -18.83 15.21 -7.40
CA LEU A 297 -19.86 16.05 -8.01
C LEU A 297 -21.28 15.43 -7.93
N ALA A 298 -21.41 14.26 -7.30
CA ALA A 298 -22.68 13.57 -7.18
C ALA A 298 -23.77 14.44 -6.54
N PRO A 299 -25.02 14.41 -7.08
CA PRO A 299 -26.17 15.07 -6.47
C PRO A 299 -26.76 14.26 -5.32
N ASP A 300 -26.47 12.96 -5.23
CA ASP A 300 -27.02 12.05 -4.23
C ASP A 300 -25.98 11.02 -3.76
N VAL A 301 -26.28 10.36 -2.64
CA VAL A 301 -25.38 9.41 -1.98
C VAL A 301 -25.10 8.17 -2.81
N TRP A 302 -26.09 7.67 -3.57
CA TRP A 302 -25.93 6.42 -4.33
C TRP A 302 -24.99 6.60 -5.50
N LEU A 303 -25.07 7.75 -6.16
CA LEU A 303 -24.14 8.09 -7.23
C LEU A 303 -22.73 8.33 -6.70
N ALA A 304 -22.59 8.93 -5.52
CA ALA A 304 -21.30 9.06 -4.85
C ALA A 304 -20.69 7.70 -4.49
N LEU A 305 -21.47 6.77 -3.97
CA LEU A 305 -21.04 5.40 -3.69
C LEU A 305 -20.61 4.66 -4.97
N ALA A 306 -21.34 4.82 -6.07
CA ALA A 306 -20.96 4.27 -7.38
C ALA A 306 -19.61 4.87 -7.85
N GLY A 307 -19.42 6.17 -7.65
CA GLY A 307 -18.13 6.85 -7.91
C GLY A 307 -17.00 6.29 -7.08
N PHE A 308 -17.20 6.07 -5.77
CA PHE A 308 -16.18 5.45 -4.91
C PHE A 308 -15.87 4.01 -5.33
N ALA A 309 -16.88 3.22 -5.73
CA ALA A 309 -16.65 1.89 -6.29
C ALA A 309 -15.80 1.94 -7.57
N ALA A 310 -16.13 2.83 -8.49
CA ALA A 310 -15.37 3.02 -9.72
C ALA A 310 -13.91 3.46 -9.42
N THR A 311 -13.73 4.39 -8.48
CA THR A 311 -12.39 4.82 -8.04
C THR A 311 -11.60 3.63 -7.46
N GLY A 312 -12.20 2.82 -6.59
CA GLY A 312 -11.54 1.65 -6.02
C GLY A 312 -11.10 0.64 -7.08
N LEU A 313 -11.98 0.32 -8.04
CA LEU A 313 -11.62 -0.53 -9.19
C LEU A 313 -10.47 0.06 -10.00
N GLY A 314 -10.50 1.37 -10.24
CA GLY A 314 -9.47 2.08 -10.99
C GLY A 314 -8.09 2.06 -10.33
N LEU A 315 -8.04 2.32 -9.02
CA LEU A 315 -6.79 2.37 -8.25
C LEU A 315 -6.19 0.99 -7.98
N ALA A 316 -7.01 -0.06 -8.00
CA ALA A 316 -6.68 -1.41 -7.52
C ALA A 316 -5.31 -1.94 -7.97
N ASN A 317 -4.95 -1.72 -9.23
CA ASN A 317 -3.74 -2.27 -9.83
C ASN A 317 -2.60 -1.25 -10.02
N LEU A 318 -2.82 0.05 -9.78
CA LEU A 318 -1.81 1.07 -9.99
C LEU A 318 -0.59 0.85 -9.08
N PHE A 319 -0.83 0.76 -7.78
CA PHE A 319 0.24 0.57 -6.79
C PHE A 319 0.97 -0.79 -6.97
N PRO A 320 0.29 -1.95 -7.07
CA PRO A 320 0.94 -3.24 -7.27
C PRO A 320 1.80 -3.30 -8.53
N VAL A 321 1.31 -2.75 -9.65
CA VAL A 321 2.05 -2.74 -10.92
C VAL A 321 3.25 -1.81 -10.87
N ALA A 322 3.11 -0.65 -10.21
CA ALA A 322 4.22 0.30 -10.02
C ALA A 322 5.36 -0.33 -9.20
N ILE A 323 5.05 -0.98 -8.08
CA ILE A 323 6.02 -1.70 -7.24
C ILE A 323 6.70 -2.83 -8.02
N ALA A 324 5.91 -3.66 -8.72
CA ALA A 324 6.45 -4.77 -9.51
C ALA A 324 7.45 -4.26 -10.56
N ARG A 325 7.08 -3.21 -11.28
CA ARG A 325 7.94 -2.66 -12.34
C ARG A 325 9.22 -2.03 -11.80
N ALA A 326 9.11 -1.23 -10.74
CA ALA A 326 10.26 -0.62 -10.09
C ALA A 326 11.23 -1.69 -9.54
N GLY A 327 10.69 -2.77 -8.97
CA GLY A 327 11.46 -3.89 -8.46
C GLY A 327 12.18 -4.65 -9.56
N LEU A 328 11.53 -4.91 -10.70
CA LEU A 328 12.15 -5.54 -11.87
C LEU A 328 13.28 -4.68 -12.47
N LEU A 329 13.15 -3.34 -12.42
CA LEU A 329 14.15 -2.41 -12.96
C LEU A 329 15.36 -2.20 -12.04
N ALA A 330 15.16 -2.12 -10.72
CA ALA A 330 16.19 -1.71 -9.77
C ALA A 330 16.22 -2.56 -8.47
N GLY A 331 15.62 -3.76 -8.51
CA GLY A 331 15.60 -4.68 -7.38
C GLY A 331 14.95 -4.06 -6.13
N SER A 332 15.41 -4.44 -4.94
CA SER A 332 14.91 -3.94 -3.66
C SER A 332 15.05 -2.43 -3.48
N SER A 333 16.00 -1.77 -4.18
CA SER A 333 16.10 -0.30 -4.17
C SER A 333 14.95 0.36 -4.93
N GLY A 334 14.53 -0.22 -6.06
CA GLY A 334 13.37 0.24 -6.80
C GLY A 334 12.09 0.08 -5.98
N VAL A 335 11.91 -1.07 -5.33
CA VAL A 335 10.80 -1.31 -4.40
C VAL A 335 10.81 -0.28 -3.25
N ALA A 336 11.96 -0.06 -2.61
CA ALA A 336 12.09 0.89 -1.51
C ALA A 336 11.72 2.32 -1.92
N LEU A 337 12.26 2.81 -3.04
CA LEU A 337 11.95 4.17 -3.54
C LEU A 337 10.46 4.31 -3.88
N THR A 338 9.89 3.34 -4.61
CA THR A 338 8.47 3.36 -5.01
C THR A 338 7.54 3.25 -3.81
N SER A 339 7.86 2.39 -2.82
CA SER A 339 7.11 2.32 -1.57
C SER A 339 7.19 3.62 -0.77
N THR A 340 8.37 4.21 -0.64
CA THR A 340 8.54 5.49 0.07
C THR A 340 7.71 6.60 -0.58
N LEU A 341 7.76 6.75 -1.91
CA LEU A 341 6.94 7.72 -2.62
C LEU A 341 5.45 7.43 -2.46
N GLY A 342 5.03 6.17 -2.59
CA GLY A 342 3.64 5.77 -2.36
C GLY A 342 3.15 6.12 -0.96
N TYR A 343 3.90 5.73 0.07
CA TYR A 343 3.51 6.07 1.45
C TYR A 343 3.55 7.58 1.75
N SER A 344 4.35 8.36 1.03
CA SER A 344 4.27 9.81 1.10
C SER A 344 2.91 10.34 0.63
N GLY A 345 2.23 9.64 -0.28
CA GLY A 345 0.86 9.95 -0.69
C GLY A 345 -0.13 9.87 0.47
N PHE A 346 -0.09 8.79 1.24
CA PHE A 346 -0.92 8.66 2.46
C PHE A 346 -0.65 9.74 3.50
N LEU A 347 0.60 10.21 3.59
CA LEU A 347 0.98 11.26 4.54
C LEU A 347 0.53 12.64 4.08
N LEU A 348 0.65 12.94 2.79
CA LEU A 348 0.37 14.25 2.21
C LEU A 348 -1.10 14.46 1.88
N GLY A 349 -1.83 13.38 1.53
CA GLY A 349 -3.21 13.44 1.10
C GLY A 349 -4.14 14.13 2.10
N PRO A 350 -4.29 13.64 3.32
CA PRO A 350 -5.23 14.19 4.29
C PRO A 350 -5.00 15.67 4.62
N PRO A 351 -3.78 16.15 4.91
CA PRO A 351 -3.54 17.56 5.16
C PRO A 351 -3.82 18.46 3.94
N ALA A 352 -3.44 18.02 2.74
CA ALA A 352 -3.65 18.81 1.53
C ALA A 352 -5.14 18.95 1.20
N ILE A 353 -5.92 17.85 1.30
CA ILE A 353 -7.38 17.91 1.13
C ILE A 353 -8.02 18.74 2.24
N GLY A 354 -7.55 18.62 3.49
CA GLY A 354 -8.04 19.43 4.60
C GLY A 354 -7.85 20.94 4.38
N PHE A 355 -6.68 21.34 3.87
CA PHE A 355 -6.42 22.72 3.50
C PHE A 355 -7.34 23.21 2.36
N LEU A 356 -7.43 22.43 1.27
CA LEU A 356 -8.31 22.77 0.15
C LEU A 356 -9.78 22.83 0.54
N ALA A 357 -10.21 21.90 1.42
CA ALA A 357 -11.57 21.87 1.93
C ALA A 357 -11.90 23.10 2.80
N GLY A 358 -10.92 23.59 3.57
CA GLY A 358 -11.08 24.82 4.38
C GLY A 358 -11.27 26.06 3.53
N GLU A 359 -10.59 26.17 2.40
CA GLU A 359 -10.63 27.35 1.52
C GLU A 359 -11.74 27.28 0.46
N PHE A 360 -11.98 26.12 -0.14
CA PHE A 360 -12.84 25.96 -1.32
C PHE A 360 -14.02 24.99 -1.11
N GLY A 361 -14.14 24.43 0.08
CA GLY A 361 -15.14 23.39 0.41
C GLY A 361 -14.67 21.98 0.07
N LEU A 362 -15.28 21.00 0.73
CA LEU A 362 -14.85 19.61 0.67
C LEU A 362 -15.03 18.99 -0.75
N ARG A 363 -16.10 19.34 -1.44
CA ARG A 363 -16.32 18.93 -2.85
C ARG A 363 -15.16 19.33 -3.75
N ALA A 364 -14.71 20.59 -3.66
CA ALA A 364 -13.58 21.08 -4.44
C ALA A 364 -12.29 20.35 -4.10
N GLY A 365 -12.00 20.15 -2.80
CA GLY A 365 -10.87 19.35 -2.32
C GLY A 365 -10.87 17.95 -2.92
N LEU A 366 -11.97 17.22 -2.82
CA LEU A 366 -12.11 15.86 -3.36
C LEU A 366 -12.06 15.82 -4.89
N THR A 367 -12.59 16.84 -5.58
CA THR A 367 -12.49 16.91 -7.06
C THR A 367 -11.04 16.95 -7.53
N THR A 368 -10.10 17.50 -6.73
CA THR A 368 -8.68 17.52 -7.09
C THR A 368 -8.07 16.12 -7.19
N LEU A 369 -8.61 15.12 -6.50
CA LEU A 369 -8.17 13.72 -6.57
C LEU A 369 -8.30 13.15 -7.99
N SER A 370 -9.31 13.57 -8.76
CA SER A 370 -9.47 13.13 -10.14
C SER A 370 -8.26 13.46 -11.03
N PHE A 371 -7.55 14.55 -10.73
CA PHE A 371 -6.34 14.91 -11.47
C PHE A 371 -5.19 13.94 -11.24
N LEU A 372 -5.13 13.29 -10.08
CA LEU A 372 -4.10 12.28 -9.77
C LEU A 372 -4.28 11.04 -10.65
N GLY A 373 -5.52 10.62 -10.92
CA GLY A 373 -5.83 9.58 -11.89
C GLY A 373 -5.33 9.92 -13.31
N LEU A 374 -5.50 11.19 -13.74
CA LEU A 374 -4.96 11.67 -15.02
C LEU A 374 -3.43 11.74 -15.02
N VAL A 375 -2.81 12.16 -13.92
CA VAL A 375 -1.34 12.15 -13.78
C VAL A 375 -0.81 10.71 -13.90
N ALA A 376 -1.39 9.76 -13.18
CA ALA A 376 -1.02 8.35 -13.27
C ALA A 376 -1.19 7.81 -14.71
N THR A 377 -2.30 8.13 -15.38
CA THR A 377 -2.57 7.77 -16.77
C THR A 377 -1.50 8.35 -17.72
N THR A 378 -1.19 9.64 -17.57
CA THR A 378 -0.19 10.32 -18.40
C THR A 378 1.19 9.70 -18.24
N ILE A 379 1.60 9.42 -17.01
CA ILE A 379 2.88 8.75 -16.72
C ILE A 379 2.89 7.34 -17.36
N ALA A 380 1.80 6.58 -17.22
CA ALA A 380 1.68 5.26 -17.82
C ALA A 380 1.82 5.30 -19.34
N TYR A 381 1.21 6.30 -19.99
CA TYR A 381 1.32 6.52 -21.42
C TYR A 381 2.74 6.90 -21.85
N LEU A 382 3.40 7.79 -21.13
CA LEU A 382 4.79 8.18 -21.40
C LEU A 382 5.79 7.04 -21.21
N CYS A 383 5.46 6.06 -20.34
CA CYS A 383 6.29 4.89 -20.08
C CYS A 383 5.92 3.65 -20.94
N ARG A 384 5.01 3.79 -21.93
CA ARG A 384 4.49 2.67 -22.72
C ARG A 384 5.55 1.93 -23.56
N ASP A 385 6.47 2.68 -24.14
CA ASP A 385 7.48 2.15 -25.08
C ASP A 385 8.71 1.55 -24.39
N GLN A 386 8.68 1.44 -23.06
CA GLN A 386 9.79 0.83 -22.34
C GLN A 386 9.70 -0.70 -22.44
N PRO A 387 10.80 -1.37 -22.79
CA PRO A 387 10.79 -2.82 -23.00
C PRO A 387 10.20 -3.55 -21.79
N PRO A 388 9.48 -4.65 -22.02
CA PRO A 388 9.09 -5.53 -20.94
C PRO A 388 10.38 -5.96 -20.22
N GLY A 389 10.43 -5.80 -18.91
CA GLY A 389 11.56 -6.23 -18.08
C GLY A 389 11.47 -7.71 -17.81
#